data_09bd80aa7ee2fc8862746ce2dffb96be
#
_entry.id   09bd80aa7ee2fc8862746ce2dffb96be
#
_cell.length_a   1.000
_cell.length_b   1.000
_cell.length_c   1.000
_cell.angle_alpha   90.00
_cell.angle_beta   90.00
_cell.angle_gamma   90.00
#
_symmetry.space_group_name_H-M   'P 1'
#
loop_
_entity.id
_entity.type
_entity.pdbx_description
1 polymer ?
#
loop_
_entity_poly.entity_id
_entity_poly.type
_entity_poly.pdbx_seq_one_letter_code
_entity_poly.pdbx_strand_id
1 'polypeptide(L)'
;FLTTADLVRICAPLFKRLEKVVFHALSDAGKTMEDIDQIVLVGGTCKMPAVQQYIGHFLHREPFLAGQPDEIIALGAGIYGGIKERRSDIKDIILTDICPFTLGIGIIDRNNGRDHIMSPIIERNSPLPTSKSGFYVTTRDLQTDIGILVFQGESMHCSENLFLGELNLTVPPAPNGQEGVVVRFTYDINGILDVEAENRHGDVVKKLIMNERIRMDSQELDEKMQELEQLKRPAREQAVNQLVFSRGERLYMELLGDDRQVILNLLNWFSGVLAAGSPAAIAAARKKTDDTFNYLESKLYGGV
;
A
#
# COMPACT_ATOMS: atom_id res chain seq x y z
N PHE A 1 -41.71 3.75 -27.05
CA PHE A 1 -40.34 4.26 -27.21
C PHE A 1 -39.86 4.71 -25.84
N LEU A 2 -38.64 4.29 -25.46
CA LEU A 2 -37.96 4.77 -24.25
C LEU A 2 -37.10 5.96 -24.63
N THR A 3 -37.24 7.07 -23.95
CA THR A 3 -36.37 8.25 -24.08
C THR A 3 -35.23 8.20 -23.11
N THR A 4 -34.17 9.03 -23.33
CA THR A 4 -33.07 9.21 -22.38
C THR A 4 -33.59 9.65 -21.00
N ALA A 5 -34.58 10.51 -20.95
CA ALA A 5 -35.23 10.95 -19.71
C ALA A 5 -35.92 9.80 -18.96
N ASP A 6 -36.60 8.90 -19.69
CA ASP A 6 -37.21 7.71 -19.08
C ASP A 6 -36.12 6.77 -18.51
N LEU A 7 -35.01 6.59 -19.21
CA LEU A 7 -33.91 5.78 -18.74
C LEU A 7 -33.31 6.36 -17.45
N VAL A 8 -33.01 7.66 -17.40
CA VAL A 8 -32.51 8.33 -16.21
C VAL A 8 -33.46 8.19 -15.03
N ARG A 9 -34.77 8.35 -15.27
CA ARG A 9 -35.79 8.20 -14.23
C ARG A 9 -35.89 6.77 -13.69
N ILE A 10 -35.85 5.77 -14.56
CA ILE A 10 -35.91 4.35 -14.19
C ILE A 10 -34.65 3.93 -13.45
N CYS A 11 -33.48 4.40 -13.90
CA CYS A 11 -32.18 4.08 -13.33
C CYS A 11 -31.75 5.02 -12.20
N ALA A 12 -32.60 5.95 -11.75
CA ALA A 12 -32.29 6.90 -10.68
C ALA A 12 -31.66 6.26 -9.41
N PRO A 13 -32.10 5.09 -8.93
CA PRO A 13 -31.48 4.43 -7.79
C PRO A 13 -30.01 4.02 -8.06
N LEU A 14 -29.68 3.63 -9.29
CA LEU A 14 -28.31 3.26 -9.70
C LEU A 14 -27.42 4.50 -9.76
N PHE A 15 -27.92 5.58 -10.33
CA PHE A 15 -27.19 6.86 -10.38
C PHE A 15 -26.90 7.41 -8.97
N LYS A 16 -27.85 7.32 -8.03
CA LYS A 16 -27.62 7.69 -6.63
C LYS A 16 -26.54 6.84 -5.94
N ARG A 17 -26.42 5.57 -6.32
CA ARG A 17 -25.32 4.72 -5.81
C ARG A 17 -23.98 5.18 -6.39
N LEU A 18 -23.94 5.57 -7.66
CA LEU A 18 -22.75 6.13 -8.30
C LEU A 18 -22.27 7.40 -7.56
N GLU A 19 -23.17 8.33 -7.26
CA GLU A 19 -22.85 9.56 -6.50
C GLU A 19 -22.16 9.24 -5.18
N LYS A 20 -22.70 8.28 -4.41
CA LYS A 20 -22.12 7.87 -3.14
C LYS A 20 -20.69 7.37 -3.28
N VAL A 21 -20.40 6.56 -4.32
CA VAL A 21 -19.05 6.04 -4.58
C VAL A 21 -18.08 7.16 -4.92
N VAL A 22 -18.49 8.12 -5.75
CA VAL A 22 -17.67 9.27 -6.12
C VAL A 22 -17.39 10.15 -4.91
N PHE A 23 -18.38 10.49 -4.10
CA PHE A 23 -18.19 11.27 -2.88
C PHE A 23 -17.27 10.56 -1.88
N HIS A 24 -17.42 9.26 -1.76
CA HIS A 24 -16.56 8.47 -0.88
C HIS A 24 -15.10 8.51 -1.34
N ALA A 25 -14.87 8.36 -2.65
CA ALA A 25 -13.52 8.44 -3.21
C ALA A 25 -12.88 9.83 -3.02
N LEU A 26 -13.65 10.91 -3.21
CA LEU A 26 -13.18 12.27 -2.95
C LEU A 26 -12.86 12.49 -1.46
N SER A 27 -13.73 12.01 -0.57
CA SER A 27 -13.51 12.07 0.87
C SER A 27 -12.25 11.34 1.30
N ASP A 28 -12.02 10.12 0.79
CA ASP A 28 -10.83 9.33 1.08
C ASP A 28 -9.54 10.02 0.59
N ALA A 29 -9.63 10.69 -0.56
CA ALA A 29 -8.52 11.46 -1.11
C ALA A 29 -8.29 12.81 -0.40
N GLY A 30 -9.20 13.24 0.50
CA GLY A 30 -9.18 14.57 1.09
C GLY A 30 -9.34 15.68 0.05
N LYS A 31 -10.11 15.40 -1.03
CA LYS A 31 -10.31 16.28 -2.19
C LYS A 31 -11.75 16.73 -2.31
N THR A 32 -11.92 17.90 -2.90
CA THR A 32 -13.22 18.46 -3.30
C THR A 32 -13.38 18.37 -4.82
N MET A 33 -14.56 18.66 -5.34
CA MET A 33 -14.79 18.71 -6.78
C MET A 33 -13.97 19.80 -7.49
N GLU A 34 -13.61 20.85 -6.76
CA GLU A 34 -12.80 21.96 -7.28
C GLU A 34 -11.35 21.54 -7.53
N ASP A 35 -10.86 20.55 -6.76
CA ASP A 35 -9.51 20.00 -6.87
C ASP A 35 -9.35 19.03 -8.06
N ILE A 36 -10.45 18.71 -8.77
CA ILE A 36 -10.43 17.76 -9.89
C ILE A 36 -10.24 18.49 -11.20
N ASP A 37 -9.12 18.28 -11.85
CA ASP A 37 -8.81 18.91 -13.13
C ASP A 37 -9.61 18.31 -14.29
N GLN A 38 -9.78 16.99 -14.32
CA GLN A 38 -10.42 16.27 -15.42
C GLN A 38 -11.16 15.04 -14.95
N ILE A 39 -12.32 14.76 -15.59
CA ILE A 39 -13.11 13.54 -15.38
C ILE A 39 -12.93 12.66 -16.60
N VAL A 40 -12.33 11.49 -16.40
CA VAL A 40 -12.11 10.50 -17.45
C VAL A 40 -13.08 9.34 -17.28
N LEU A 41 -13.90 9.09 -18.33
CA LEU A 41 -14.84 7.97 -18.34
C LEU A 41 -14.24 6.77 -19.07
N VAL A 42 -14.32 5.60 -18.42
CA VAL A 42 -13.74 4.34 -18.89
C VAL A 42 -14.80 3.23 -18.78
N GLY A 43 -14.77 2.28 -19.71
CA GLY A 43 -15.71 1.16 -19.78
C GLY A 43 -16.88 1.40 -20.75
N GLY A 44 -17.42 0.33 -21.31
CA GLY A 44 -18.44 0.37 -22.38
C GLY A 44 -19.72 1.10 -22.00
N THR A 45 -20.17 1.03 -20.74
CA THR A 45 -21.35 1.74 -20.23
C THR A 45 -21.21 3.26 -20.34
N CYS A 46 -19.98 3.79 -20.30
CA CYS A 46 -19.70 5.21 -20.43
C CYS A 46 -19.97 5.76 -21.84
N LYS A 47 -20.17 4.89 -22.84
CA LYS A 47 -20.61 5.29 -24.20
C LYS A 47 -22.05 5.78 -24.23
N MET A 48 -22.84 5.48 -23.19
CA MET A 48 -24.24 5.90 -23.12
C MET A 48 -24.34 7.40 -22.85
N PRO A 49 -25.03 8.17 -23.74
CA PRO A 49 -25.19 9.62 -23.56
C PRO A 49 -25.84 9.99 -22.21
N ALA A 50 -26.80 9.16 -21.73
CA ALA A 50 -27.44 9.37 -20.44
C ALA A 50 -26.45 9.34 -19.26
N VAL A 51 -25.44 8.44 -19.30
CA VAL A 51 -24.41 8.34 -18.26
C VAL A 51 -23.49 9.55 -18.32
N GLN A 52 -23.05 9.95 -19.51
CA GLN A 52 -22.17 11.12 -19.70
C GLN A 52 -22.83 12.41 -19.22
N GLN A 53 -24.08 12.63 -19.65
CA GLN A 53 -24.87 13.81 -19.26
C GLN A 53 -25.13 13.82 -17.75
N TYR A 54 -25.47 12.68 -17.16
CA TYR A 54 -25.70 12.59 -15.72
C TYR A 54 -24.43 12.94 -14.94
N ILE A 55 -23.29 12.36 -15.30
CA ILE A 55 -22.01 12.61 -14.64
C ILE A 55 -21.58 14.08 -14.82
N GLY A 56 -21.69 14.62 -16.02
CA GLY A 56 -21.37 16.02 -16.31
C GLY A 56 -22.22 16.99 -15.48
N HIS A 57 -23.54 16.70 -15.35
CA HIS A 57 -24.45 17.48 -14.54
C HIS A 57 -24.12 17.36 -13.02
N PHE A 58 -23.91 16.15 -12.55
CA PHE A 58 -23.62 15.85 -11.15
C PHE A 58 -22.31 16.46 -10.66
N LEU A 59 -21.25 16.40 -11.50
CA LEU A 59 -19.91 16.86 -11.15
C LEU A 59 -19.63 18.31 -11.65
N HIS A 60 -20.61 18.96 -12.27
CA HIS A 60 -20.49 20.31 -12.84
C HIS A 60 -19.27 20.50 -13.76
N ARG A 61 -18.87 19.41 -14.46
CA ARG A 61 -17.75 19.38 -15.39
C ARG A 61 -17.98 18.36 -16.49
N GLU A 62 -17.68 18.73 -17.73
CA GLU A 62 -17.82 17.79 -18.85
C GLU A 62 -16.81 16.65 -18.73
N PRO A 63 -17.27 15.40 -18.77
CA PRO A 63 -16.41 14.25 -18.74
C PRO A 63 -15.77 14.00 -20.12
N PHE A 64 -14.55 13.48 -20.09
CA PHE A 64 -13.80 13.09 -21.25
C PHE A 64 -13.85 11.57 -21.46
N LEU A 65 -14.11 11.12 -22.68
CA LEU A 65 -13.98 9.71 -23.07
C LEU A 65 -12.56 9.46 -23.57
N ALA A 66 -11.80 8.65 -22.85
CA ALA A 66 -10.45 8.28 -23.25
C ALA A 66 -10.50 7.24 -24.39
N GLY A 67 -10.18 7.63 -25.61
CA GLY A 67 -10.06 6.71 -26.76
C GLY A 67 -11.31 5.85 -26.97
N GLN A 68 -11.12 4.53 -27.02
CA GLN A 68 -12.20 3.53 -27.03
C GLN A 68 -12.45 3.06 -25.59
N PRO A 69 -13.50 3.51 -24.89
CA PRO A 69 -13.68 3.28 -23.47
C PRO A 69 -13.77 1.80 -23.06
N ASP A 70 -14.16 0.92 -23.95
CA ASP A 70 -14.24 -0.53 -23.78
C ASP A 70 -12.88 -1.24 -23.92
N GLU A 71 -11.92 -0.65 -24.63
CA GLU A 71 -10.59 -1.23 -24.88
C GLU A 71 -9.51 -0.66 -23.96
N ILE A 72 -9.72 0.53 -23.40
CA ILE A 72 -8.69 1.26 -22.66
C ILE A 72 -8.15 0.48 -21.45
N ILE A 73 -8.98 -0.35 -20.82
CA ILE A 73 -8.57 -1.21 -19.70
C ILE A 73 -7.57 -2.26 -20.16
N ALA A 74 -7.82 -2.91 -21.30
CA ALA A 74 -6.92 -3.90 -21.86
C ALA A 74 -5.60 -3.27 -22.31
N LEU A 75 -5.66 -2.06 -22.90
CA LEU A 75 -4.47 -1.29 -23.25
C LEU A 75 -3.64 -0.93 -22.01
N GLY A 76 -4.30 -0.44 -20.97
CA GLY A 76 -3.66 -0.14 -19.68
C GLY A 76 -2.99 -1.37 -19.05
N ALA A 77 -3.65 -2.53 -19.09
CA ALA A 77 -3.07 -3.80 -18.63
C ALA A 77 -1.82 -4.19 -19.44
N GLY A 78 -1.83 -3.99 -20.75
CA GLY A 78 -0.66 -4.22 -21.61
C GLY A 78 0.53 -3.30 -21.27
N ILE A 79 0.26 -2.01 -21.03
CA ILE A 79 1.27 -1.05 -20.58
C ILE A 79 1.84 -1.44 -19.23
N TYR A 80 0.97 -1.84 -18.28
CA TYR A 80 1.40 -2.30 -16.96
C TYR A 80 2.27 -3.56 -17.02
N GLY A 81 1.94 -4.52 -17.90
CA GLY A 81 2.79 -5.67 -18.19
C GLY A 81 4.19 -5.26 -18.67
N GLY A 82 4.26 -4.29 -19.61
CA GLY A 82 5.53 -3.74 -20.08
C GLY A 82 6.36 -3.03 -19.00
N ILE A 83 5.70 -2.34 -18.05
CA ILE A 83 6.37 -1.73 -16.88
C ILE A 83 6.98 -2.83 -15.99
N LYS A 84 6.23 -3.90 -15.72
CA LYS A 84 6.74 -5.04 -14.93
C LYS A 84 7.92 -5.75 -15.59
N GLU A 85 7.91 -5.90 -16.91
CA GLU A 85 9.01 -6.45 -17.69
C GLU A 85 10.21 -5.50 -17.85
N ARG A 86 10.15 -4.29 -17.27
CA ARG A 86 11.19 -3.25 -17.35
C ARG A 86 11.59 -2.91 -18.79
N ARG A 87 10.64 -2.87 -19.71
CA ARG A 87 10.89 -2.51 -21.10
C ARG A 87 11.44 -1.10 -21.21
N SER A 88 12.40 -0.92 -22.11
CA SER A 88 13.16 0.33 -22.26
C SER A 88 12.32 1.54 -22.72
N ASP A 89 11.22 1.27 -23.40
CA ASP A 89 10.29 2.26 -23.94
C ASP A 89 9.26 2.78 -22.89
N ILE A 90 9.20 2.17 -21.69
CA ILE A 90 8.21 2.51 -20.65
C ILE A 90 8.88 2.80 -19.29
N LYS A 91 10.18 3.05 -19.24
CA LYS A 91 10.97 3.15 -18.00
C LYS A 91 10.59 4.30 -17.08
N ASP A 92 9.98 5.36 -17.61
CA ASP A 92 9.73 6.59 -16.85
C ASP A 92 8.37 6.60 -16.15
N ILE A 93 7.55 5.55 -16.30
CA ILE A 93 6.25 5.45 -15.66
C ILE A 93 6.39 4.67 -14.37
N ILE A 94 6.12 5.34 -13.23
CA ILE A 94 6.02 4.72 -11.90
C ILE A 94 4.55 4.59 -11.56
N LEU A 95 4.09 3.36 -11.34
CA LEU A 95 2.76 3.09 -10.84
C LEU A 95 2.88 2.65 -9.37
N THR A 96 2.23 3.38 -8.47
CA THR A 96 2.11 3.01 -7.06
C THR A 96 0.71 2.49 -6.83
N ASP A 97 0.61 1.25 -6.40
CA ASP A 97 -0.66 0.62 -6.05
C ASP A 97 -1.01 0.87 -4.57
N ILE A 98 -2.25 0.66 -4.19
CA ILE A 98 -2.75 0.84 -2.83
C ILE A 98 -3.45 -0.42 -2.33
N CYS A 99 -3.48 -0.60 -1.01
CA CYS A 99 -4.29 -1.63 -0.36
C CYS A 99 -5.77 -1.29 -0.53
N PRO A 100 -6.58 -2.09 -1.24
CA PRO A 100 -7.97 -1.72 -1.55
C PRO A 100 -8.92 -1.85 -0.35
N PHE A 101 -8.53 -2.65 0.66
CA PHE A 101 -9.31 -2.90 1.87
C PHE A 101 -8.40 -2.93 3.09
N THR A 102 -8.95 -2.54 4.24
CA THR A 102 -8.26 -2.67 5.52
C THR A 102 -7.99 -4.14 5.85
N LEU A 103 -6.76 -4.44 6.24
CA LEU A 103 -6.31 -5.74 6.73
C LEU A 103 -5.99 -5.63 8.21
N GLY A 104 -6.44 -6.60 9.00
CA GLY A 104 -6.24 -6.58 10.44
C GLY A 104 -6.57 -7.91 11.09
N ILE A 105 -6.58 -7.92 12.41
CA ILE A 105 -6.91 -9.09 13.21
C ILE A 105 -8.15 -8.87 14.09
N GLY A 106 -8.78 -9.96 14.45
CA GLY A 106 -9.86 -9.97 15.43
C GLY A 106 -9.32 -9.94 16.84
N ILE A 107 -9.69 -8.92 17.62
CA ILE A 107 -9.43 -8.83 19.06
C ILE A 107 -10.71 -9.03 19.84
N ILE A 108 -10.62 -9.57 21.06
CA ILE A 108 -11.79 -9.82 21.92
C ILE A 108 -12.37 -8.48 22.37
N ASP A 109 -13.68 -8.29 22.14
CA ASP A 109 -14.41 -7.17 22.73
C ASP A 109 -14.53 -7.36 24.25
N ARG A 110 -13.91 -6.48 25.03
CA ARG A 110 -13.97 -6.51 26.52
C ARG A 110 -15.38 -6.29 27.05
N ASN A 111 -16.26 -5.63 26.28
CA ASN A 111 -17.62 -5.32 26.72
C ASN A 111 -18.61 -6.46 26.42
N ASN A 112 -18.40 -7.23 25.36
CA ASN A 112 -19.33 -8.26 24.89
C ASN A 112 -18.77 -9.68 24.99
N GLY A 113 -17.46 -9.88 25.13
CA GLY A 113 -16.78 -11.16 25.39
C GLY A 113 -16.98 -12.28 24.35
N ARG A 114 -17.89 -12.11 23.41
CA ARG A 114 -18.27 -13.11 22.41
C ARG A 114 -17.94 -12.71 20.98
N ASP A 115 -17.89 -11.42 20.68
CA ASP A 115 -17.61 -10.90 19.35
C ASP A 115 -16.15 -10.43 19.26
N HIS A 116 -15.58 -10.58 18.07
CA HIS A 116 -14.29 -10.01 17.75
C HIS A 116 -14.47 -8.66 17.07
N ILE A 117 -13.71 -7.67 17.56
CA ILE A 117 -13.59 -6.35 16.95
C ILE A 117 -12.38 -6.35 16.04
N MET A 118 -12.51 -5.73 14.88
CA MET A 118 -11.42 -5.55 13.92
C MET A 118 -10.38 -4.58 14.48
N SER A 119 -9.14 -5.04 14.63
CA SER A 119 -7.97 -4.21 14.91
C SER A 119 -7.18 -4.05 13.60
N PRO A 120 -7.19 -2.87 12.97
CA PRO A 120 -6.48 -2.63 11.72
C PRO A 120 -4.97 -2.73 11.91
N ILE A 121 -4.27 -3.32 10.93
CA ILE A 121 -2.81 -3.32 10.83
C ILE A 121 -2.37 -2.58 9.56
N ILE A 122 -2.95 -2.90 8.41
CA ILE A 122 -2.77 -2.15 7.18
C ILE A 122 -4.12 -1.55 6.81
N GLU A 123 -4.23 -0.24 6.86
CA GLU A 123 -5.47 0.45 6.49
C GLU A 123 -5.62 0.52 4.96
N ARG A 124 -6.88 0.55 4.49
CA ARG A 124 -7.19 0.82 3.08
C ARG A 124 -6.49 2.10 2.62
N ASN A 125 -6.21 2.18 1.35
CA ASN A 125 -5.46 3.28 0.71
C ASN A 125 -3.98 3.38 1.15
N SER A 126 -3.46 2.46 1.98
CA SER A 126 -2.02 2.40 2.25
C SER A 126 -1.26 2.06 0.96
N PRO A 127 -0.17 2.80 0.62
CA PRO A 127 0.65 2.49 -0.55
C PRO A 127 1.27 1.09 -0.46
N LEU A 128 1.31 0.37 -1.59
CA LEU A 128 1.92 -0.96 -1.71
C LEU A 128 3.27 -0.89 -2.46
N PRO A 129 4.21 -1.76 -2.14
CA PRO A 129 4.20 -2.76 -1.06
C PRO A 129 4.38 -2.12 0.32
N THR A 130 3.87 -2.76 1.39
CA THR A 130 3.96 -2.24 2.75
C THR A 130 4.14 -3.33 3.79
N SER A 131 4.79 -3.00 4.91
CA SER A 131 4.90 -3.86 6.09
C SER A 131 4.57 -3.05 7.33
N LYS A 132 3.57 -3.49 8.11
CA LYS A 132 3.14 -2.85 9.35
C LYS A 132 2.93 -3.89 10.44
N SER A 133 3.04 -3.49 11.69
CA SER A 133 2.86 -4.38 12.83
C SER A 133 2.01 -3.77 13.94
N GLY A 134 1.30 -4.63 14.67
CA GLY A 134 0.59 -4.30 15.90
C GLY A 134 1.08 -5.16 17.05
N PHE A 135 1.00 -4.63 18.27
CA PHE A 135 1.33 -5.36 19.49
C PHE A 135 0.06 -5.73 20.25
N TYR A 136 -0.05 -7.00 20.64
CA TYR A 136 -1.22 -7.57 21.33
C TYR A 136 -0.78 -8.36 22.53
N VAL A 137 -1.64 -8.44 23.55
CA VAL A 137 -1.33 -9.12 24.83
C VAL A 137 -2.38 -10.18 25.16
N THR A 138 -2.01 -11.11 26.02
CA THR A 138 -2.93 -12.11 26.59
C THR A 138 -4.09 -11.45 27.32
N THR A 139 -5.27 -12.05 27.24
CA THR A 139 -6.52 -11.50 27.80
C THR A 139 -7.02 -12.28 29.03
N ARG A 140 -6.38 -13.40 29.36
CA ARG A 140 -6.73 -14.28 30.49
C ARG A 140 -5.48 -14.70 31.25
N ASP A 141 -5.64 -14.95 32.56
CA ASP A 141 -4.58 -15.55 33.38
C ASP A 141 -4.25 -16.95 32.89
N LEU A 142 -2.97 -17.29 32.89
CA LEU A 142 -2.44 -18.59 32.49
C LEU A 142 -2.80 -19.00 31.05
N GLN A 143 -3.06 -18.02 30.20
CA GLN A 143 -3.29 -18.27 28.77
C GLN A 143 -2.01 -18.79 28.11
N THR A 144 -2.11 -19.93 27.40
CA THR A 144 -0.97 -20.59 26.74
C THR A 144 -0.98 -20.46 25.23
N ASP A 145 -2.10 -20.04 24.63
CA ASP A 145 -2.28 -19.98 23.21
C ASP A 145 -2.89 -18.62 22.80
N ILE A 146 -2.32 -18.00 21.77
CA ILE A 146 -2.84 -16.79 21.17
C ILE A 146 -3.28 -17.13 19.73
N GLY A 147 -4.60 -17.15 19.51
CA GLY A 147 -5.21 -17.28 18.20
C GLY A 147 -5.25 -15.93 17.51
N ILE A 148 -4.69 -15.84 16.31
CA ILE A 148 -4.62 -14.64 15.48
C ILE A 148 -5.54 -14.86 14.30
N LEU A 149 -6.74 -14.30 14.35
CA LEU A 149 -7.75 -14.38 13.30
C LEU A 149 -7.56 -13.20 12.34
N VAL A 150 -7.25 -13.47 11.07
CA VAL A 150 -6.95 -12.46 10.06
C VAL A 150 -8.20 -12.14 9.26
N PHE A 151 -8.51 -10.85 9.12
CA PHE A 151 -9.68 -10.35 8.42
C PHE A 151 -9.34 -9.24 7.42
N GLN A 152 -10.21 -9.11 6.41
CA GLN A 152 -10.22 -8.03 5.44
C GLN A 152 -11.58 -7.36 5.42
N GLY A 153 -11.64 -6.04 5.54
CA GLY A 153 -12.89 -5.27 5.44
C GLY A 153 -12.86 -4.00 6.27
N GLU A 154 -13.97 -3.26 6.22
CA GLU A 154 -14.11 -1.94 6.85
C GLU A 154 -15.07 -1.94 8.05
N SER A 155 -15.72 -3.08 8.35
CA SER A 155 -16.62 -3.15 9.50
C SER A 155 -15.83 -3.27 10.80
N MET A 156 -16.35 -2.61 11.85
CA MET A 156 -15.83 -2.78 13.20
C MET A 156 -16.01 -4.21 13.71
N HIS A 157 -17.05 -4.91 13.27
CA HIS A 157 -17.32 -6.29 13.67
C HIS A 157 -16.68 -7.27 12.70
N CYS A 158 -15.85 -8.18 13.21
CA CYS A 158 -15.17 -9.19 12.39
C CYS A 158 -16.15 -10.12 11.64
N SER A 159 -17.33 -10.37 12.19
CA SER A 159 -18.36 -11.19 11.56
C SER A 159 -18.91 -10.62 10.24
N GLU A 160 -18.73 -9.33 10.01
CA GLU A 160 -19.13 -8.64 8.77
C GLU A 160 -17.98 -8.47 7.79
N ASN A 161 -16.76 -8.84 8.18
CA ASN A 161 -15.56 -8.77 7.37
C ASN A 161 -15.23 -10.15 6.77
N LEU A 162 -14.44 -10.16 5.71
CA LEU A 162 -13.96 -11.38 5.09
C LEU A 162 -12.87 -12.03 5.96
N PHE A 163 -13.13 -13.25 6.42
CA PHE A 163 -12.11 -14.05 7.11
C PHE A 163 -11.08 -14.58 6.10
N LEU A 164 -9.80 -14.34 6.35
CA LEU A 164 -8.71 -14.74 5.48
C LEU A 164 -7.93 -15.94 6.01
N GLY A 165 -7.89 -16.12 7.32
CA GLY A 165 -7.18 -17.24 7.92
C GLY A 165 -6.85 -17.05 9.39
N GLU A 166 -6.20 -18.05 9.97
CA GLU A 166 -5.84 -18.12 11.39
C GLU A 166 -4.40 -18.59 11.56
N LEU A 167 -3.71 -18.03 12.54
CA LEU A 167 -2.43 -18.50 13.07
C LEU A 167 -2.58 -18.73 14.57
N ASN A 168 -1.88 -19.72 15.11
CA ASN A 168 -1.84 -20.00 16.53
C ASN A 168 -0.39 -19.97 17.03
N LEU A 169 -0.14 -19.18 18.06
CA LEU A 169 1.17 -19.04 18.69
C LEU A 169 1.07 -19.42 20.18
N THR A 170 1.92 -20.33 20.61
CA THR A 170 2.01 -20.74 22.01
C THR A 170 2.84 -19.71 22.79
N VAL A 171 2.39 -19.42 24.02
CA VAL A 171 3.09 -18.54 24.97
C VAL A 171 3.17 -19.21 26.34
N PRO A 172 4.18 -18.90 27.14
CA PRO A 172 4.24 -19.39 28.53
C PRO A 172 3.04 -18.91 29.35
N PRO A 173 2.53 -19.73 30.31
CA PRO A 173 1.46 -19.31 31.18
C PRO A 173 1.93 -18.18 32.10
N ALA A 174 1.24 -17.04 32.06
CA ALA A 174 1.53 -15.84 32.82
C ALA A 174 0.23 -15.13 33.21
N PRO A 175 0.26 -14.19 34.17
CA PRO A 175 -0.86 -13.32 34.44
C PRO A 175 -1.32 -12.55 33.22
N ASN A 176 -2.61 -12.19 33.17
CA ASN A 176 -3.24 -11.43 32.12
C ASN A 176 -2.41 -10.18 31.72
N GLY A 177 -2.15 -10.01 30.45
CA GLY A 177 -1.43 -8.87 29.88
C GLY A 177 0.09 -8.91 30.03
N GLN A 178 0.67 -9.93 30.66
CA GLN A 178 2.12 -10.04 30.79
C GLN A 178 2.79 -10.64 29.55
N GLU A 179 2.14 -11.61 28.90
CA GLU A 179 2.62 -12.13 27.62
C GLU A 179 2.01 -11.37 26.45
N GLY A 180 2.79 -11.25 25.37
CA GLY A 180 2.38 -10.51 24.19
C GLY A 180 2.99 -11.04 22.91
N VAL A 181 2.37 -10.65 21.82
CA VAL A 181 2.75 -11.00 20.45
C VAL A 181 2.81 -9.75 19.59
N VAL A 182 3.85 -9.64 18.77
CA VAL A 182 3.91 -8.68 17.66
C VAL A 182 3.36 -9.40 16.44
N VAL A 183 2.28 -8.89 15.88
CA VAL A 183 1.71 -9.39 14.61
C VAL A 183 2.11 -8.43 13.52
N ARG A 184 2.81 -8.93 12.51
CA ARG A 184 3.28 -8.18 11.34
C ARG A 184 2.56 -8.64 10.09
N PHE A 185 2.07 -7.69 9.33
CA PHE A 185 1.51 -7.89 7.99
C PHE A 185 2.44 -7.27 6.97
N THR A 186 2.85 -8.07 5.98
CA THR A 186 3.61 -7.59 4.83
C THR A 186 2.81 -7.91 3.57
N TYR A 187 2.39 -6.87 2.85
CA TYR A 187 1.49 -6.99 1.71
C TYR A 187 2.14 -6.44 0.45
N ASP A 188 2.21 -7.26 -0.60
CA ASP A 188 2.83 -6.92 -1.87
C ASP A 188 1.84 -6.40 -2.92
N ILE A 189 2.38 -5.92 -4.05
CA ILE A 189 1.57 -5.44 -5.20
C ILE A 189 0.85 -6.57 -5.96
N ASN A 190 1.16 -7.84 -5.69
CA ASN A 190 0.50 -8.98 -6.34
C ASN A 190 -0.65 -9.54 -5.51
N GLY A 191 -0.91 -8.96 -4.32
CA GLY A 191 -1.95 -9.43 -3.43
C GLY A 191 -1.52 -10.59 -2.53
N ILE A 192 -0.22 -10.75 -2.29
CA ILE A 192 0.32 -11.72 -1.35
C ILE A 192 0.44 -11.05 0.02
N LEU A 193 -0.23 -11.61 1.01
CA LEU A 193 -0.17 -11.19 2.40
C LEU A 193 0.64 -12.20 3.22
N ASP A 194 1.82 -11.79 3.67
CA ASP A 194 2.60 -12.53 4.65
C ASP A 194 2.24 -12.05 6.05
N VAL A 195 1.72 -12.95 6.85
CA VAL A 195 1.36 -12.73 8.26
C VAL A 195 2.37 -13.43 9.14
N GLU A 196 3.04 -12.67 9.98
CA GLU A 196 4.03 -13.15 10.93
C GLU A 196 3.60 -12.75 12.35
N ALA A 197 3.72 -13.68 13.28
CA ALA A 197 3.48 -13.41 14.70
C ALA A 197 4.68 -13.89 15.50
N GLU A 198 5.23 -13.02 16.33
CA GLU A 198 6.40 -13.26 17.17
C GLU A 198 6.08 -12.97 18.64
N ASN A 199 6.37 -13.92 19.54
CA ASN A 199 6.26 -13.71 20.96
C ASN A 199 7.54 -13.08 21.56
N ARG A 200 7.52 -12.72 22.84
CA ARG A 200 8.68 -12.12 23.54
C ARG A 200 9.86 -13.09 23.69
N HIS A 201 9.66 -14.37 23.47
CA HIS A 201 10.67 -15.42 23.60
C HIS A 201 11.38 -15.74 22.28
N GLY A 202 10.95 -15.10 21.20
CA GLY A 202 11.52 -15.30 19.87
C GLY A 202 10.89 -16.45 19.08
N ASP A 203 9.78 -17.04 19.58
CA ASP A 203 9.03 -18.01 18.78
C ASP A 203 8.22 -17.27 17.72
N VAL A 204 8.32 -17.75 16.50
CA VAL A 204 7.70 -17.12 15.32
C VAL A 204 6.82 -18.12 14.59
N VAL A 205 5.59 -17.71 14.28
CA VAL A 205 4.72 -18.42 13.34
C VAL A 205 4.43 -17.53 12.13
N LYS A 206 4.40 -18.13 10.95
CA LYS A 206 4.16 -17.44 9.70
C LYS A 206 3.08 -18.12 8.89
N LYS A 207 2.29 -17.32 8.18
CA LYS A 207 1.31 -17.81 7.22
C LYS A 207 1.23 -16.90 6.02
N LEU A 208 1.38 -17.49 4.84
CA LEU A 208 1.14 -16.81 3.59
C LEU A 208 -0.34 -16.94 3.21
N ILE A 209 -0.98 -15.82 2.94
CA ILE A 209 -2.36 -15.74 2.49
C ILE A 209 -2.35 -15.16 1.09
N MET A 210 -2.84 -15.93 0.13
CA MET A 210 -2.89 -15.56 -1.29
C MET A 210 -4.32 -15.73 -1.80
N ASN A 211 -4.68 -14.93 -2.80
CA ASN A 211 -5.92 -15.16 -3.52
C ASN A 211 -5.81 -16.48 -4.29
N GLU A 212 -6.85 -17.33 -4.23
CA GLU A 212 -6.90 -18.63 -4.91
C GLU A 212 -6.64 -18.55 -6.44
N ARG A 213 -6.76 -17.36 -7.02
CA ARG A 213 -6.49 -17.11 -8.44
C ARG A 213 -5.00 -16.89 -8.75
N ILE A 214 -4.18 -16.67 -7.74
CA ILE A 214 -2.73 -16.50 -7.91
C ILE A 214 -2.12 -17.90 -8.01
N ARG A 215 -1.70 -18.27 -9.21
CA ARG A 215 -0.92 -19.50 -9.45
C ARG A 215 0.54 -19.09 -9.62
N MET A 216 1.36 -19.43 -8.66
CA MET A 216 2.81 -19.28 -8.70
C MET A 216 3.44 -20.66 -8.60
N ASP A 217 4.56 -20.86 -9.28
CA ASP A 217 5.38 -22.03 -9.04
C ASP A 217 6.21 -21.86 -7.75
N SER A 218 6.87 -22.93 -7.30
CA SER A 218 7.63 -22.91 -6.06
C SER A 218 8.80 -21.92 -6.10
N GLN A 219 9.41 -21.71 -7.26
CA GLN A 219 10.55 -20.81 -7.42
C GLN A 219 10.10 -19.34 -7.37
N GLU A 220 9.03 -19.01 -8.08
CA GLU A 220 8.41 -17.66 -8.03
C GLU A 220 7.96 -17.31 -6.61
N LEU A 221 7.43 -18.30 -5.87
CA LEU A 221 7.01 -18.11 -4.49
C LEU A 221 8.21 -17.78 -3.58
N ASP A 222 9.30 -18.54 -3.71
CA ASP A 222 10.52 -18.31 -2.92
C ASP A 222 11.15 -16.95 -3.21
N GLU A 223 11.18 -16.50 -4.47
CA GLU A 223 11.64 -15.18 -4.85
C GLU A 223 10.79 -14.07 -4.21
N LYS A 224 9.46 -14.26 -4.22
CA LYS A 224 8.53 -13.30 -3.60
C LYS A 224 8.66 -13.28 -2.09
N MET A 225 8.87 -14.41 -1.44
CA MET A 225 9.13 -14.46 -0.01
C MET A 225 10.41 -13.70 0.36
N GLN A 226 11.46 -13.77 -0.45
CA GLN A 226 12.68 -12.99 -0.22
C GLN A 226 12.44 -11.48 -0.37
N GLU A 227 11.65 -11.06 -1.37
CA GLU A 227 11.25 -9.65 -1.52
C GLU A 227 10.45 -9.15 -0.30
N LEU A 228 9.49 -9.95 0.19
CA LEU A 228 8.69 -9.62 1.38
C LEU A 228 9.55 -9.53 2.65
N GLU A 229 10.54 -10.41 2.82
CA GLU A 229 11.47 -10.33 3.96
C GLU A 229 12.29 -9.02 3.96
N GLN A 230 12.65 -8.49 2.78
CA GLN A 230 13.31 -7.19 2.70
C GLN A 230 12.43 -6.03 3.16
N LEU A 231 11.12 -6.11 2.93
CA LEU A 231 10.16 -5.08 3.36
C LEU A 231 9.95 -5.03 4.89
N LYS A 232 10.22 -6.13 5.59
CA LYS A 232 10.10 -6.21 7.05
C LYS A 232 11.19 -5.42 7.77
N ARG A 233 12.34 -5.20 7.12
CA ARG A 233 13.43 -4.41 7.70
C ARG A 233 13.11 -2.92 7.58
N PRO A 234 13.35 -2.12 8.64
CA PRO A 234 13.26 -0.68 8.53
C PRO A 234 14.04 -0.18 7.31
N ALA A 235 13.47 0.74 6.55
CA ALA A 235 14.09 1.22 5.31
C ALA A 235 15.53 1.73 5.54
N ARG A 236 15.81 2.30 6.72
CA ARG A 236 17.16 2.75 7.12
C ARG A 236 18.17 1.60 7.24
N GLU A 237 17.73 0.41 7.60
CA GLU A 237 18.60 -0.78 7.80
C GLU A 237 18.80 -1.58 6.51
N GLN A 238 18.11 -1.25 5.44
CA GLN A 238 18.32 -1.90 4.15
C GLN A 238 19.70 -1.55 3.61
N ALA A 239 20.47 -2.56 3.21
CA ALA A 239 21.87 -2.42 2.77
C ALA A 239 22.06 -1.34 1.69
N VAL A 240 21.12 -1.24 0.74
CA VAL A 240 21.15 -0.23 -0.34
C VAL A 240 21.03 1.21 0.17
N ASN A 241 20.30 1.43 1.27
CA ASN A 241 20.14 2.74 1.88
C ASN A 241 21.32 3.07 2.83
N GLN A 242 21.86 2.05 3.51
CA GLN A 242 23.10 2.20 4.30
C GLN A 242 24.30 2.60 3.43
N LEU A 243 24.39 2.05 2.21
CA LEU A 243 25.43 2.46 1.25
C LEU A 243 25.36 3.95 0.90
N VAL A 244 24.14 4.50 0.77
CA VAL A 244 23.95 5.95 0.52
C VAL A 244 24.49 6.78 1.69
N PHE A 245 24.19 6.39 2.94
CA PHE A 245 24.74 7.08 4.12
C PHE A 245 26.25 6.98 4.19
N SER A 246 26.83 5.79 4.04
CA SER A 246 28.28 5.58 4.08
C SER A 246 29.00 6.39 2.99
N ARG A 247 28.44 6.44 1.78
CA ARG A 247 28.97 7.26 0.68
C ARG A 247 28.86 8.75 0.98
N GLY A 248 27.72 9.19 1.50
CA GLY A 248 27.50 10.58 1.89
C GLY A 248 28.42 11.03 3.04
N GLU A 249 28.61 10.19 4.05
CA GLU A 249 29.53 10.48 5.16
C GLU A 249 30.99 10.62 4.69
N ARG A 250 31.42 9.77 3.77
CA ARG A 250 32.74 9.90 3.14
C ARG A 250 32.86 11.23 2.40
N LEU A 251 31.90 11.56 1.54
CA LEU A 251 31.92 12.83 0.81
C LEU A 251 31.84 14.04 1.73
N TYR A 252 31.11 13.95 2.83
CA TYR A 252 31.08 15.00 3.85
C TYR A 252 32.43 15.26 4.47
N MET A 253 33.27 14.22 4.67
CA MET A 253 34.64 14.37 5.19
C MET A 253 35.59 14.97 4.15
N GLU A 254 35.42 14.67 2.88
CA GLU A 254 36.29 15.09 1.77
C GLU A 254 35.94 16.52 1.24
N LEU A 255 34.68 16.94 1.31
CA LEU A 255 34.21 18.22 0.82
C LEU A 255 34.31 19.32 1.86
N LEU A 256 34.41 20.59 1.40
CA LEU A 256 34.48 21.78 2.25
C LEU A 256 33.41 22.82 1.82
N GLY A 257 33.14 23.78 2.71
CA GLY A 257 32.29 24.92 2.41
C GLY A 257 30.83 24.52 2.06
N ASP A 258 30.30 25.15 1.03
CA ASP A 258 28.90 24.97 0.60
C ASP A 258 28.59 23.55 0.12
N ASP A 259 29.52 22.88 -0.56
CA ASP A 259 29.36 21.52 -1.03
C ASP A 259 29.18 20.52 0.14
N ARG A 260 29.91 20.75 1.24
CA ARG A 260 29.75 19.97 2.49
C ARG A 260 28.37 20.15 3.09
N GLN A 261 27.85 21.39 3.07
CA GLN A 261 26.50 21.68 3.58
C GLN A 261 25.42 21.04 2.72
N VAL A 262 25.61 20.96 1.40
CA VAL A 262 24.71 20.25 0.48
C VAL A 262 24.59 18.78 0.87
N ILE A 263 25.70 18.08 1.16
CA ILE A 263 25.69 16.69 1.60
C ILE A 263 24.91 16.53 2.90
N LEU A 264 25.17 17.37 3.89
CA LEU A 264 24.47 17.29 5.19
C LEU A 264 22.94 17.45 5.03
N ASN A 265 22.51 18.45 4.27
CA ASN A 265 21.10 18.69 3.99
C ASN A 265 20.45 17.53 3.23
N LEU A 266 21.17 16.94 2.27
CA LEU A 266 20.72 15.83 1.46
C LEU A 266 20.53 14.55 2.29
N LEU A 267 21.48 14.22 3.18
CA LEU A 267 21.39 13.07 4.09
C LEU A 267 20.25 13.24 5.11
N ASN A 268 20.06 14.45 5.64
CA ASN A 268 18.94 14.75 6.53
C ASN A 268 17.60 14.61 5.82
N TRP A 269 17.49 15.15 4.59
CA TRP A 269 16.30 14.99 3.77
C TRP A 269 16.01 13.51 3.46
N PHE A 270 17.04 12.76 3.02
CA PHE A 270 16.92 11.33 2.72
C PHE A 270 16.49 10.53 3.95
N SER A 271 17.05 10.84 5.14
CA SER A 271 16.62 10.23 6.41
C SER A 271 15.15 10.48 6.71
N GLY A 272 14.65 11.69 6.44
CA GLY A 272 13.22 12.02 6.58
C GLY A 272 12.33 11.21 5.62
N VAL A 273 12.77 11.05 4.37
CA VAL A 273 12.04 10.22 3.39
C VAL A 273 12.02 8.74 3.81
N LEU A 274 13.12 8.21 4.37
CA LEU A 274 13.16 6.83 4.87
C LEU A 274 12.21 6.59 6.05
N ALA A 275 11.96 7.61 6.86
CA ALA A 275 11.08 7.50 8.03
C ALA A 275 9.58 7.49 7.67
N ALA A 276 9.18 8.18 6.60
CA ALA A 276 7.75 8.43 6.27
C ALA A 276 7.39 8.10 4.81
N GLY A 277 8.37 7.80 3.95
CA GLY A 277 8.16 7.63 2.51
C GLY A 277 7.67 6.24 2.13
N SER A 278 6.91 6.17 1.05
CA SER A 278 6.59 4.91 0.39
C SER A 278 7.84 4.30 -0.27
N PRO A 279 7.89 2.99 -0.56
CA PRO A 279 9.01 2.37 -1.25
C PRO A 279 9.40 3.04 -2.57
N ALA A 280 8.41 3.52 -3.33
CA ALA A 280 8.64 4.29 -4.57
C ALA A 280 9.28 5.65 -4.29
N ALA A 281 8.80 6.37 -3.26
CA ALA A 281 9.39 7.64 -2.83
C ALA A 281 10.83 7.46 -2.34
N ILE A 282 11.11 6.39 -1.61
CA ILE A 282 12.46 6.04 -1.13
C ILE A 282 13.38 5.73 -2.31
N ALA A 283 12.92 4.95 -3.29
CA ALA A 283 13.70 4.64 -4.49
C ALA A 283 14.03 5.91 -5.32
N ALA A 284 13.04 6.79 -5.50
CA ALA A 284 13.23 8.07 -6.18
C ALA A 284 14.20 9.00 -5.41
N ALA A 285 14.05 9.06 -4.08
CA ALA A 285 14.94 9.84 -3.23
C ALA A 285 16.38 9.31 -3.28
N ARG A 286 16.57 7.99 -3.25
CA ARG A 286 17.89 7.37 -3.39
C ARG A 286 18.53 7.73 -4.73
N LYS A 287 17.81 7.59 -5.85
CA LYS A 287 18.32 7.99 -7.17
C LYS A 287 18.77 9.44 -7.19
N LYS A 288 17.92 10.36 -6.70
CA LYS A 288 18.25 11.78 -6.61
C LYS A 288 19.50 12.05 -5.76
N THR A 289 19.65 11.32 -4.66
CA THR A 289 20.81 11.43 -3.77
C THR A 289 22.08 10.95 -4.47
N ASP A 290 22.01 9.79 -5.13
CA ASP A 290 23.14 9.24 -5.89
C ASP A 290 23.54 10.15 -7.07
N ASP A 291 22.58 10.72 -7.80
CA ASP A 291 22.86 11.67 -8.88
C ASP A 291 23.59 12.92 -8.37
N THR A 292 23.21 13.44 -7.18
CA THR A 292 23.88 14.57 -6.55
C THR A 292 25.29 14.18 -6.07
N PHE A 293 25.47 13.00 -5.51
CA PHE A 293 26.79 12.48 -5.14
C PHE A 293 27.72 12.34 -6.34
N ASN A 294 27.22 11.77 -7.45
CA ASN A 294 27.97 11.64 -8.69
C ASN A 294 28.44 13.00 -9.21
N TYR A 295 27.54 14.01 -9.15
CA TYR A 295 27.91 15.39 -9.56
C TYR A 295 29.02 15.97 -8.66
N LEU A 296 28.92 15.83 -7.35
CA LEU A 296 29.91 16.37 -6.41
C LEU A 296 31.25 15.60 -6.50
N GLU A 297 31.22 14.29 -6.70
CA GLU A 297 32.42 13.50 -6.95
C GLU A 297 33.10 13.91 -8.27
N SER A 298 32.32 14.15 -9.34
CA SER A 298 32.88 14.63 -10.61
C SER A 298 33.56 16.00 -10.47
N LYS A 299 33.03 16.87 -9.61
CA LYS A 299 33.62 18.16 -9.28
C LYS A 299 34.88 18.01 -8.42
N LEU A 300 34.92 17.04 -7.53
CA LEU A 300 36.06 16.78 -6.62
C LEU A 300 37.22 16.11 -7.35
N TYR A 301 36.93 15.14 -8.21
CA TYR A 301 37.97 14.31 -8.88
C TYR A 301 38.14 14.61 -10.36
N GLY A 302 37.23 15.38 -10.99
CA GLY A 302 37.22 15.71 -12.42
C GLY A 302 38.08 16.94 -12.79
N GLY A 303 38.86 17.45 -11.89
CA GLY A 303 39.77 18.61 -12.07
C GLY A 303 41.23 18.24 -12.37
N VAL A 304 41.47 17.12 -13.11
CA VAL A 304 42.82 16.77 -13.64
C VAL A 304 42.74 16.73 -15.15
#